data_3ff310f6d5e0b5d4d599d8f3e9e5efa8
#
_entry.id   3ff310f6d5e0b5d4d599d8f3e9e5efa8
#
_cell.length_a   1.000
_cell.length_b   1.000
_cell.length_c   1.000
_cell.angle_alpha   90.00
_cell.angle_beta   90.00
_cell.angle_gamma   90.00
#
_symmetry.space_group_name_H-M   'P 1'
#
loop_
_entity.id
_entity.type
_entity.pdbx_description
1 polymer ?
#
loop_
_entity_poly.entity_id
_entity_poly.type
_entity_poly.pdbx_seq_one_letter_code
_entity_poly.pdbx_strand_id
1 'polypeptide(L)'
;MTEPDLSITRVFDAPRDRVWREWTDPEAFADWYGGAEAEVPVSSVSMDLREGGAWKATMFAGPERQQIDWRGEYREVVEPERLAFTVTDQPGDVFDLVTVVLTDLGDGRTEMLMEQSGGHMSPEGYERAKQGWSGFFDRMAERLAED
;
A
#
# COMPACT_ATOMS: atom_id res chain seq x y z
N MET A 1 -0.44 -20.22 -14.22
CA MET A 1 -0.64 -19.25 -13.14
C MET A 1 0.66 -18.51 -12.87
N THR A 2 0.60 -17.21 -12.88
CA THR A 2 1.80 -16.40 -12.67
C THR A 2 1.92 -16.04 -11.19
N GLU A 3 3.08 -16.30 -10.61
CA GLU A 3 3.32 -15.92 -9.23
C GLU A 3 3.58 -14.41 -9.15
N PRO A 4 3.25 -13.76 -8.04
CA PRO A 4 3.56 -12.33 -7.88
C PRO A 4 5.07 -12.11 -7.84
N ASP A 5 5.49 -10.90 -8.22
CA ASP A 5 6.89 -10.53 -8.17
C ASP A 5 7.36 -10.31 -6.74
N LEU A 6 6.46 -9.92 -5.85
CA LEU A 6 6.72 -9.91 -4.42
C LEU A 6 5.44 -10.20 -3.65
N SER A 7 5.61 -10.69 -2.43
CA SER A 7 4.49 -11.05 -1.57
C SER A 7 4.90 -10.85 -0.11
N ILE A 8 4.03 -10.22 0.68
CA ILE A 8 4.27 -9.99 2.10
C ILE A 8 3.00 -10.37 2.86
N THR A 9 3.18 -11.17 3.90
CA THR A 9 2.09 -11.54 4.81
C THR A 9 2.39 -10.97 6.18
N ARG A 10 1.43 -10.24 6.76
CA ARG A 10 1.55 -9.67 8.12
C ARG A 10 0.29 -9.98 8.89
N VAL A 11 0.43 -10.17 10.19
CA VAL A 11 -0.70 -10.28 11.10
C VAL A 11 -0.70 -9.05 11.99
N PHE A 12 -1.82 -8.31 11.99
CA PHE A 12 -1.98 -7.12 12.81
C PHE A 12 -2.95 -7.42 13.95
N ASP A 13 -2.64 -6.88 15.12
CA ASP A 13 -3.49 -7.01 16.30
C ASP A 13 -4.56 -5.91 16.28
N ALA A 14 -5.40 -5.98 15.25
CA ALA A 14 -6.47 -5.01 15.02
C ALA A 14 -7.56 -5.65 14.17
N PRO A 15 -8.81 -5.22 14.32
CA PRO A 15 -9.90 -5.77 13.51
C PRO A 15 -9.77 -5.37 12.04
N ARG A 16 -10.40 -6.16 11.18
CA ARG A 16 -10.26 -6.03 9.74
C ARG A 16 -10.68 -4.66 9.20
N ASP A 17 -11.73 -4.07 9.76
CA ASP A 17 -12.19 -2.76 9.32
C ASP A 17 -11.18 -1.65 9.62
N ARG A 18 -10.41 -1.79 10.71
CA ARG A 18 -9.35 -0.83 11.01
C ARG A 18 -8.18 -0.95 10.04
N VAL A 19 -7.79 -2.19 9.69
CA VAL A 19 -6.73 -2.39 8.70
C VAL A 19 -7.19 -1.89 7.34
N TRP A 20 -8.44 -2.13 6.97
CA TRP A 20 -9.01 -1.61 5.73
C TRP A 20 -8.90 -0.09 5.67
N ARG A 21 -9.19 0.60 6.77
CA ARG A 21 -9.12 2.06 6.83
C ARG A 21 -7.71 2.58 6.59
N GLU A 22 -6.69 1.83 7.04
CA GLU A 22 -5.30 2.24 6.78
C GLU A 22 -5.01 2.37 5.28
N TRP A 23 -5.63 1.55 4.48
CA TRP A 23 -5.46 1.59 3.02
C TRP A 23 -6.38 2.59 2.32
N THR A 24 -7.50 2.95 2.91
CA THR A 24 -8.57 3.65 2.18
C THR A 24 -8.90 5.04 2.72
N ASP A 25 -8.33 5.42 3.86
CA ASP A 25 -8.49 6.76 4.43
C ASP A 25 -7.24 7.57 4.09
N PRO A 26 -7.38 8.73 3.41
CA PRO A 26 -6.22 9.54 3.02
C PRO A 26 -5.32 9.93 4.19
N GLU A 27 -5.87 10.29 5.33
CA GLU A 27 -5.06 10.67 6.49
C GLU A 27 -4.27 9.49 7.04
N ALA A 28 -4.91 8.32 7.13
CA ALA A 28 -4.23 7.12 7.60
C ALA A 28 -3.14 6.70 6.62
N PHE A 29 -3.49 6.63 5.33
CA PHE A 29 -2.55 6.24 4.30
C PHE A 29 -1.31 7.14 4.27
N ALA A 30 -1.52 8.46 4.37
CA ALA A 30 -0.42 9.43 4.33
C ALA A 30 0.57 9.23 5.48
N ASP A 31 0.11 8.72 6.61
CA ASP A 31 0.99 8.54 7.76
C ASP A 31 1.91 7.33 7.65
N TRP A 32 1.44 6.22 7.05
CA TRP A 32 2.30 5.03 6.97
C TRP A 32 2.97 4.83 5.61
N TYR A 33 2.43 5.41 4.55
CA TYR A 33 3.01 5.25 3.21
C TYR A 33 4.30 6.06 3.13
N GLY A 34 5.40 5.39 2.87
CA GLY A 34 6.73 5.99 2.92
C GLY A 34 7.51 5.61 4.17
N GLY A 35 6.83 5.13 5.22
CA GLY A 35 7.50 4.68 6.45
C GLY A 35 8.15 5.82 7.21
N ALA A 36 9.25 5.52 7.90
CA ALA A 36 9.96 6.49 8.73
C ALA A 36 10.90 7.39 7.92
N GLU A 37 11.22 7.02 6.68
CA GLU A 37 12.25 7.70 5.90
C GLU A 37 11.70 8.62 4.81
N ALA A 38 10.38 8.73 4.71
CA ALA A 38 9.76 9.56 3.70
C ALA A 38 8.55 10.28 4.28
N GLU A 39 8.16 11.35 3.61
CA GLU A 39 7.00 12.13 4.03
C GLU A 39 5.97 12.15 2.90
N VAL A 40 4.71 11.91 3.26
CA VAL A 40 3.59 12.03 2.31
C VAL A 40 2.61 13.03 2.91
N PRO A 41 2.59 14.28 2.40
CA PRO A 41 1.62 15.27 2.91
C PRO A 41 0.18 14.80 2.65
N VAL A 42 -0.68 14.92 3.64
CA VAL A 42 -2.09 14.51 3.51
C VAL A 42 -2.76 15.22 2.34
N SER A 43 -2.41 16.49 2.14
CA SER A 43 -3.00 17.29 1.05
C SER A 43 -2.68 16.74 -0.34
N SER A 44 -1.64 15.91 -0.46
CA SER A 44 -1.27 15.30 -1.75
C SER A 44 -2.04 14.01 -2.04
N VAL A 45 -2.69 13.43 -1.02
CA VAL A 45 -3.38 12.15 -1.18
C VAL A 45 -4.80 12.36 -1.67
N SER A 46 -5.14 11.71 -2.76
CA SER A 46 -6.49 11.75 -3.32
C SER A 46 -6.91 10.33 -3.64
N MET A 47 -8.10 9.94 -3.21
CA MET A 47 -8.61 8.59 -3.40
C MET A 47 -10.07 8.63 -3.81
N ASP A 48 -10.35 8.15 -5.03
CA ASP A 48 -11.71 7.93 -5.49
C ASP A 48 -11.99 6.43 -5.33
N LEU A 49 -12.45 6.03 -4.14
CA LEU A 49 -12.49 4.63 -3.72
C LEU A 49 -13.66 3.89 -4.35
N ARG A 50 -13.48 3.50 -5.60
CA ARG A 50 -14.43 2.67 -6.35
C ARG A 50 -13.67 2.03 -7.51
N GLU A 51 -14.21 0.98 -8.06
CA GLU A 51 -13.60 0.34 -9.24
C GLU A 51 -13.55 1.37 -10.36
N GLY A 52 -12.37 1.52 -10.97
CA GLY A 52 -12.12 2.52 -11.99
C GLY A 52 -11.77 3.90 -11.47
N GLY A 53 -11.85 4.11 -10.15
CA GLY A 53 -11.48 5.40 -9.56
C GLY A 53 -9.98 5.57 -9.47
N ALA A 54 -9.51 6.81 -9.47
CA ALA A 54 -8.09 7.13 -9.43
C ALA A 54 -7.61 7.41 -8.01
N TRP A 55 -6.33 7.12 -7.76
CA TRP A 55 -5.68 7.54 -6.52
C TRP A 55 -4.34 8.16 -6.85
N LYS A 56 -3.87 9.05 -5.99
CA LYS A 56 -2.54 9.63 -6.12
C LYS A 56 -2.01 10.06 -4.77
N ALA A 57 -0.67 10.14 -4.66
CA ALA A 57 0.02 10.62 -3.47
C ALA A 57 1.41 11.09 -3.86
N THR A 58 1.86 12.18 -3.26
CA THR A 58 3.22 12.69 -3.48
C THR A 58 4.06 12.33 -2.26
N MET A 59 5.23 11.74 -2.51
CA MET A 59 6.15 11.32 -1.48
C MET A 59 7.47 12.07 -1.61
N PHE A 60 8.02 12.53 -0.48
CA PHE A 60 9.35 13.12 -0.42
C PHE A 60 10.25 12.15 0.32
N ALA A 61 11.19 11.53 -0.39
CA ALA A 61 11.96 10.41 0.12
C ALA A 61 13.44 10.74 0.27
N GLY A 62 14.02 10.22 1.35
CA GLY A 62 15.45 10.33 1.61
C GLY A 62 15.88 11.69 2.09
N PRO A 63 17.19 11.85 2.42
CA PRO A 63 17.72 13.11 2.96
C PRO A 63 17.63 14.26 1.96
N GLU A 64 17.60 13.95 0.66
CA GLU A 64 17.50 14.98 -0.38
C GLU A 64 16.06 15.32 -0.70
N ARG A 65 15.08 14.68 -0.04
CA ARG A 65 13.66 14.89 -0.24
C ARG A 65 13.28 14.76 -1.71
N GLN A 66 13.68 13.65 -2.32
CA GLN A 66 13.34 13.36 -3.70
C GLN A 66 11.82 13.21 -3.84
N GLN A 67 11.24 13.98 -4.74
CA GLN A 67 9.80 13.95 -4.95
C GLN A 67 9.43 12.78 -5.87
N ILE A 68 8.49 11.98 -5.40
CA ILE A 68 7.95 10.86 -6.17
C ILE A 68 6.44 11.03 -6.23
N ASP A 69 5.90 11.12 -7.44
CA ASP A 69 4.46 11.27 -7.63
C ASP A 69 3.86 9.92 -7.96
N TRP A 70 3.26 9.30 -6.95
CA TRP A 70 2.59 8.01 -7.09
C TRP A 70 1.17 8.20 -7.59
N ARG A 71 0.72 7.29 -8.44
CA ARG A 71 -0.66 7.32 -8.96
C ARG A 71 -1.10 5.94 -9.40
N GLY A 72 -2.39 5.78 -9.54
CA GLY A 72 -2.93 4.53 -10.03
C GLY A 72 -4.46 4.56 -10.11
N GLU A 73 -5.01 3.37 -10.29
CA GLU A 73 -6.45 3.19 -10.45
C GLU A 73 -6.87 1.97 -9.63
N TYR A 74 -8.02 2.08 -8.95
CA TYR A 74 -8.58 0.94 -8.23
C TYR A 74 -9.19 -0.04 -9.23
N ARG A 75 -8.77 -1.31 -9.13
CA ARG A 75 -9.27 -2.38 -9.98
C ARG A 75 -10.32 -3.22 -9.28
N GLU A 76 -10.25 -3.31 -7.95
CA GLU A 76 -11.21 -4.07 -7.17
C GLU A 76 -11.34 -3.43 -5.78
N VAL A 77 -12.57 -3.24 -5.33
CA VAL A 77 -12.84 -2.68 -4.00
C VAL A 77 -13.96 -3.51 -3.39
N VAL A 78 -13.61 -4.40 -2.45
CA VAL A 78 -14.57 -5.26 -1.73
C VAL A 78 -14.31 -5.05 -0.25
N GLU A 79 -14.97 -4.08 0.35
CA GLU A 79 -14.78 -3.71 1.74
C GLU A 79 -15.33 -4.79 2.68
N PRO A 80 -14.62 -5.19 3.71
CA PRO A 80 -13.25 -4.85 4.11
C PRO A 80 -12.26 -5.96 3.76
N GLU A 81 -12.49 -6.71 2.69
CA GLU A 81 -11.80 -7.97 2.40
C GLU A 81 -10.70 -7.86 1.36
N ARG A 82 -10.92 -7.06 0.32
CA ARG A 82 -10.03 -7.13 -0.83
C ARG A 82 -9.93 -5.79 -1.54
N LEU A 83 -8.70 -5.37 -1.80
CA LEU A 83 -8.39 -4.14 -2.51
C LEU A 83 -7.35 -4.45 -3.57
N ALA A 84 -7.59 -4.03 -4.81
CA ALA A 84 -6.60 -4.14 -5.87
C ALA A 84 -6.47 -2.80 -6.55
N PHE A 85 -5.23 -2.36 -6.77
CA PHE A 85 -4.99 -1.08 -7.42
C PHE A 85 -3.68 -1.11 -8.18
N THR A 86 -3.60 -0.30 -9.23
CA THR A 86 -2.33 -0.12 -9.94
C THR A 86 -1.51 0.95 -9.24
N VAL A 87 -0.18 0.87 -9.40
CA VAL A 87 0.74 1.84 -8.82
C VAL A 87 1.87 2.09 -9.81
N THR A 88 2.19 3.37 -10.01
CA THR A 88 3.31 3.77 -10.83
C THR A 88 3.79 5.17 -10.45
N ASP A 89 5.08 5.41 -10.66
CA ASP A 89 5.66 6.75 -10.61
C ASP A 89 6.18 7.16 -11.98
N GLN A 90 5.85 6.39 -13.02
CA GLN A 90 6.35 6.57 -14.37
C GLN A 90 5.24 7.07 -15.30
N PRO A 91 5.59 7.82 -16.35
CA PRO A 91 4.59 8.17 -17.37
C PRO A 91 4.27 6.95 -18.25
N GLY A 92 3.12 7.01 -18.90
CA GLY A 92 2.71 5.99 -19.85
C GLY A 92 2.00 4.82 -19.20
N ASP A 93 2.15 3.64 -19.79
CA ASP A 93 1.38 2.47 -19.40
C ASP A 93 2.15 1.48 -18.50
N VAL A 94 3.30 1.90 -17.97
CA VAL A 94 4.10 1.04 -17.08
C VAL A 94 3.56 1.18 -15.66
N PHE A 95 3.02 0.10 -15.12
CA PHE A 95 2.51 0.10 -13.75
C PHE A 95 2.58 -1.31 -13.18
N ASP A 96 2.55 -1.39 -11.85
CA ASP A 96 2.39 -2.65 -11.15
C ASP A 96 0.98 -2.74 -10.60
N LEU A 97 0.52 -3.97 -10.38
CA LEU A 97 -0.74 -4.24 -9.71
C LEU A 97 -0.45 -4.68 -8.29
N VAL A 98 -1.06 -4.02 -7.32
CA VAL A 98 -0.98 -4.39 -5.90
C VAL A 98 -2.33 -4.94 -5.49
N THR A 99 -2.30 -6.09 -4.83
CA THR A 99 -3.51 -6.75 -4.31
C THR A 99 -3.34 -6.91 -2.81
N VAL A 100 -4.37 -6.53 -2.06
CA VAL A 100 -4.39 -6.65 -0.60
C VAL A 100 -5.60 -7.48 -0.22
N VAL A 101 -5.36 -8.58 0.51
CA VAL A 101 -6.44 -9.44 1.01
C VAL A 101 -6.36 -9.45 2.53
N LEU A 102 -7.49 -9.11 3.17
CA LEU A 102 -7.58 -9.03 4.62
C LEU A 102 -8.47 -10.16 5.12
N THR A 103 -7.90 -11.03 5.96
CA THR A 103 -8.61 -12.17 6.53
C THR A 103 -8.79 -11.96 8.02
N ASP A 104 -10.04 -12.03 8.48
CA ASP A 104 -10.35 -11.94 9.91
C ASP A 104 -9.93 -13.26 10.58
N LEU A 105 -8.97 -13.18 11.50
CA LEU A 105 -8.47 -14.36 12.20
C LEU A 105 -9.26 -14.66 13.48
N GLY A 106 -10.22 -13.79 13.83
CA GLY A 106 -10.88 -13.85 15.13
C GLY A 106 -10.04 -13.16 16.19
N ASP A 107 -10.64 -12.96 17.37
CA ASP A 107 -9.97 -12.32 18.52
C ASP A 107 -9.45 -10.91 18.21
N GLY A 108 -10.02 -10.23 17.21
CA GLY A 108 -9.60 -8.88 16.88
C GLY A 108 -8.31 -8.79 16.10
N ARG A 109 -7.89 -9.88 15.45
CA ARG A 109 -6.66 -9.91 14.64
C ARG A 109 -6.99 -10.10 13.17
N THR A 110 -6.12 -9.55 12.32
CA THR A 110 -6.29 -9.60 10.87
C THR A 110 -4.99 -10.04 10.20
N GLU A 111 -5.11 -10.99 9.29
CA GLU A 111 -4.00 -11.34 8.40
C GLU A 111 -4.10 -10.53 7.12
N MET A 112 -3.02 -9.86 6.77
CA MET A 112 -2.92 -9.09 5.53
C MET A 112 -1.95 -9.78 4.59
N LEU A 113 -2.43 -10.13 3.40
CA LEU A 113 -1.58 -10.62 2.32
C LEU A 113 -1.52 -9.53 1.26
N MET A 114 -0.31 -9.02 1.00
CA MET A 114 -0.08 -8.03 -0.06
C MET A 114 0.80 -8.65 -1.13
N GLU A 115 0.38 -8.54 -2.38
CA GLU A 115 1.12 -9.05 -3.53
C GLU A 115 1.27 -7.95 -4.56
N GLN A 116 2.42 -7.90 -5.21
CA GLN A 116 2.69 -6.92 -6.25
C GLN A 116 3.24 -7.63 -7.48
N SER A 117 2.71 -7.29 -8.65
CA SER A 117 3.08 -7.92 -9.92
C SER A 117 3.14 -6.87 -11.01
N GLY A 118 4.06 -7.00 -11.93
CA GLY A 118 4.20 -6.08 -13.06
C GLY A 118 5.31 -6.50 -14.00
N GLY A 119 6.35 -7.13 -13.45
CA GLY A 119 7.42 -7.73 -14.24
C GLY A 119 8.39 -6.76 -14.89
N HIS A 120 8.31 -5.47 -14.57
CA HIS A 120 9.14 -4.47 -15.23
C HIS A 120 10.41 -4.10 -14.45
N MET A 121 10.55 -4.61 -13.23
CA MET A 121 11.75 -4.40 -12.43
C MET A 121 12.58 -5.68 -12.39
N SER A 122 13.88 -5.54 -12.11
CA SER A 122 14.74 -6.70 -11.88
C SER A 122 14.36 -7.42 -10.59
N PRO A 123 14.80 -8.68 -10.40
CA PRO A 123 14.57 -9.36 -9.11
C PRO A 123 15.11 -8.56 -7.92
N GLU A 124 16.27 -7.91 -8.08
CA GLU A 124 16.80 -7.05 -7.01
C GLU A 124 15.93 -5.83 -6.78
N GLY A 125 15.32 -5.28 -7.83
CA GLY A 125 14.39 -4.16 -7.72
C GLY A 125 13.16 -4.53 -6.90
N TYR A 126 12.60 -5.71 -7.16
CA TYR A 126 11.44 -6.18 -6.39
C TYR A 126 11.83 -6.52 -4.95
N GLU A 127 13.05 -7.02 -4.72
CA GLU A 127 13.51 -7.25 -3.36
C GLU A 127 13.61 -5.94 -2.56
N ARG A 128 14.11 -4.88 -3.20
CA ARG A 128 14.14 -3.56 -2.55
C ARG A 128 12.74 -3.02 -2.30
N ALA A 129 11.83 -3.22 -3.25
CA ALA A 129 10.43 -2.82 -3.07
C ALA A 129 9.81 -3.56 -1.89
N LYS A 130 10.10 -4.85 -1.75
CA LYS A 130 9.59 -5.64 -0.64
C LYS A 130 10.10 -5.11 0.69
N GLN A 131 11.37 -4.74 0.77
CA GLN A 131 11.94 -4.13 1.97
C GLN A 131 11.27 -2.81 2.30
N GLY A 132 11.00 -2.00 1.28
CA GLY A 132 10.28 -0.73 1.45
C GLY A 132 8.89 -0.93 2.00
N TRP A 133 8.13 -1.85 1.41
CA TRP A 133 6.79 -2.17 1.89
C TRP A 133 6.82 -2.67 3.33
N SER A 134 7.81 -3.51 3.68
CA SER A 134 7.94 -4.03 5.04
C SER A 134 8.11 -2.89 6.05
N GLY A 135 8.92 -1.89 5.71
CA GLY A 135 9.08 -0.71 6.57
C GLY A 135 7.79 0.10 6.69
N PHE A 136 7.06 0.23 5.59
CA PHE A 136 5.75 0.91 5.59
C PHE A 136 4.78 0.17 6.52
N PHE A 137 4.79 -1.16 6.46
CA PHE A 137 3.89 -1.96 7.29
C PHE A 137 4.29 -1.95 8.77
N ASP A 138 5.59 -1.76 9.07
CA ASP A 138 6.01 -1.55 10.45
C ASP A 138 5.36 -0.29 11.02
N ARG A 139 5.31 0.79 10.23
CA ARG A 139 4.64 2.01 10.65
C ARG A 139 3.13 1.80 10.80
N MET A 140 2.53 1.06 9.86
CA MET A 140 1.11 0.71 9.96
C MET A 140 0.82 -0.05 11.26
N ALA A 141 1.70 -0.99 11.62
CA ALA A 141 1.56 -1.76 12.86
C ALA A 141 1.61 -0.84 14.09
N GLU A 142 2.52 0.14 14.08
CA GLU A 142 2.60 1.11 15.17
C GLU A 142 1.29 1.90 15.30
N ARG A 143 0.73 2.34 14.18
CA ARG A 143 -0.51 3.10 14.18
C ARG A 143 -1.67 2.26 14.74
N LEU A 144 -1.74 1.01 14.33
CA LEU A 144 -2.82 0.11 14.78
C LEU A 144 -2.69 -0.22 16.26
N ALA A 145 -1.49 -0.14 16.83
CA ALA A 145 -1.25 -0.39 18.24
C ALA A 145 -1.54 0.82 19.11
N GLU A 146 -1.68 2.01 18.52
CA GLU A 146 -1.88 3.26 19.27
C GLU A 146 -3.28 3.44 19.83
N ASP A 147 -4.19 2.57 19.54
CA ASP A 147 -5.58 2.76 19.91
C ASP A 147 -5.98 2.08 21.21
#